data_f521a67d52cd0889fcf1a269a76b3c5c
#
_entry.id   f521a67d52cd0889fcf1a269a76b3c5c
#
_cell.length_a   1.000
_cell.length_b   1.000
_cell.length_c   1.000
_cell.angle_alpha   90.00
_cell.angle_beta   90.00
_cell.angle_gamma   90.00
#
_symmetry.space_group_name_H-M   'P 1'
#
loop_
_entity.id
_entity.type
_entity.pdbx_description
1 polymer ?
#
loop_
_entity_poly.entity_id
_entity_poly.type
_entity_poly.pdbx_seq_one_letter_code
_entity_poly.pdbx_strand_id
1 'polypeptide(L)' 'MKDRFVEVPYEQIEPETLRGLVEEFITRDGTFYGKREMSMDQKVDMVIGQLKVREAVITWDRY' A
#
# COMPACT_ATOMS: atom_id res chain seq x y z
N MET A 1 14.69 -21.17 3.64
CA MET A 1 14.57 -20.68 3.04
C MET A 1 14.64 -19.45 3.05
N LYS A 2 15.09 -18.76 2.47
CA LYS A 2 15.17 -17.57 2.51
C LYS A 2 14.06 -16.95 1.95
N ASP A 3 13.58 -15.92 2.39
CA ASP A 3 12.47 -15.20 1.88
C ASP A 3 12.86 -14.43 0.66
N ARG A 4 12.01 -14.48 -0.33
CA ARG A 4 12.19 -13.65 -1.51
C ARG A 4 11.83 -12.20 -1.22
N PHE A 5 11.04 -11.96 -0.20
CA PHE A 5 10.48 -10.64 0.02
C PHE A 5 11.14 -9.97 1.20
N VAL A 6 11.34 -8.69 1.08
CA VAL A 6 11.88 -7.87 2.15
C VAL A 6 10.83 -6.83 2.51
N GLU A 7 10.55 -6.70 3.78
CA GLU A 7 9.61 -5.68 4.21
C GLU A 7 10.27 -4.32 4.14
N VAL A 8 9.58 -3.35 3.55
CA VAL A 8 10.10 -2.01 3.38
C VAL A 8 9.30 -1.08 4.28
N PRO A 9 9.94 -0.38 5.22
CA PRO A 9 9.21 0.57 6.05
C PRO A 9 8.64 1.69 5.19
N TYR A 10 7.36 1.98 5.36
CA TYR A 10 6.73 2.99 4.53
C TYR A 10 7.34 4.37 4.77
N GLU A 11 7.93 4.57 5.94
CA GLU A 11 8.51 5.87 6.27
C GLU A 11 9.75 6.17 5.45
N GLN A 12 10.36 5.15 4.86
CA GLN A 12 11.55 5.34 4.05
C GLN A 12 11.24 5.61 2.59
N ILE A 13 9.97 5.61 2.24
CA ILE A 13 9.55 5.86 0.87
C ILE A 13 9.06 7.30 0.79
N GLU A 14 9.46 7.99 -0.26
CA GLU A 14 8.99 9.36 -0.46
C GLU A 14 7.48 9.37 -0.52
N PRO A 15 6.84 10.40 0.05
CA PRO A 15 5.38 10.44 0.09
C PRO A 15 4.73 10.31 -1.28
N GLU A 16 5.29 10.95 -2.30
CA GLU A 16 4.71 10.85 -3.63
C GLU A 16 4.83 9.45 -4.18
N THR A 17 5.97 8.83 -3.98
CA THR A 17 6.19 7.47 -4.44
C THR A 17 5.27 6.52 -3.67
N LEU A 18 5.16 6.71 -2.37
CA LEU A 18 4.30 5.87 -1.56
C LEU A 18 2.86 5.96 -2.04
N ARG A 19 2.39 7.18 -2.29
CA ARG A 19 1.03 7.35 -2.76
C ARG A 19 0.82 6.64 -4.09
N GLY A 20 1.78 6.74 -5.00
CA GLY A 20 1.66 6.08 -6.29
C GLY A 20 1.57 4.57 -6.15
N LEU A 21 2.38 4.00 -5.26
CA LEU A 21 2.34 2.56 -5.03
C LEU A 21 0.99 2.14 -4.46
N VAL A 22 0.47 2.92 -3.52
CA VAL A 22 -0.80 2.61 -2.90
C VAL A 22 -1.93 2.71 -3.91
N GLU A 23 -1.91 3.73 -4.75
CA GLU A 23 -2.93 3.89 -5.78
C GLU A 23 -2.91 2.71 -6.74
N GLU A 24 -1.73 2.29 -7.13
CA GLU A 24 -1.61 1.16 -8.03
C GLU A 24 -2.13 -0.11 -7.40
N PHE A 25 -1.83 -0.30 -6.12
CA PHE A 25 -2.31 -1.46 -5.39
C PHE A 25 -3.84 -1.47 -5.35
N ILE A 26 -4.44 -0.33 -5.04
CA ILE A 26 -5.89 -0.24 -4.96
C ILE A 26 -6.53 -0.55 -6.31
N THR A 27 -5.95 -0.02 -7.36
CA THR A 27 -6.50 -0.19 -8.69
C THR A 27 -6.34 -1.63 -9.16
N ARG A 28 -5.17 -2.20 -8.92
CA ARG A 28 -4.89 -3.52 -9.47
C ARG A 28 -5.66 -4.61 -8.73
N ASP A 29 -5.69 -4.53 -7.42
CA ASP A 29 -6.25 -5.62 -6.64
C ASP A 29 -7.74 -5.47 -6.39
N GLY A 30 -8.33 -4.36 -6.79
CA GLY A 30 -9.74 -4.14 -6.53
C GLY A 30 -10.06 -3.95 -5.07
N THR A 31 -9.06 -3.58 -4.27
CA THR A 31 -9.29 -3.27 -2.87
C THR A 31 -10.36 -2.19 -2.79
N PHE A 32 -11.26 -2.32 -1.86
CA PHE A 32 -12.39 -1.39 -1.72
C PHE A 32 -13.37 -1.48 -2.89
N TYR A 33 -13.37 -2.62 -3.54
CA TYR A 33 -14.34 -2.86 -4.58
C TYR A 33 -15.73 -2.72 -3.99
N GLY A 34 -16.59 -1.98 -4.65
CA GLY A 34 -17.92 -1.74 -4.12
C GLY A 34 -18.04 -0.50 -3.26
N LYS A 35 -16.93 0.11 -2.86
CA LYS A 35 -16.98 1.33 -2.07
C LYS A 35 -16.82 2.52 -2.99
N ARG A 36 -17.83 2.72 -3.80
CA ARG A 36 -17.75 3.72 -4.85
C ARG A 36 -17.75 5.13 -4.34
N GLU A 37 -18.29 5.32 -3.15
CA GLU A 37 -18.42 6.66 -2.63
C GLU A 37 -17.12 7.20 -2.10
N MET A 38 -16.12 6.36 -1.95
CA MET A 38 -14.84 6.81 -1.47
C MET A 38 -14.02 7.33 -2.62
N SER A 39 -13.41 8.50 -2.41
CA SER A 39 -12.48 9.03 -3.40
C SER A 39 -11.18 8.24 -3.33
N MET A 40 -10.33 8.41 -4.35
CA MET A 40 -9.03 7.77 -4.33
C MET A 40 -8.22 8.27 -3.12
N ASP A 41 -8.32 9.56 -2.80
CA ASP A 41 -7.61 10.09 -1.65
C ASP A 41 -8.01 9.38 -0.37
N GLN A 42 -9.30 9.14 -0.19
CA GLN A 42 -9.76 8.45 1.00
C GLN A 42 -9.26 7.02 1.06
N LYS A 43 -9.27 6.35 -0.08
CA LYS A 43 -8.79 4.98 -0.14
C LYS A 43 -7.30 4.91 0.18
N VAL A 44 -6.54 5.84 -0.36
CA VAL A 44 -5.11 5.90 -0.09
C VAL A 44 -4.87 6.12 1.39
N ASP A 45 -5.61 7.05 1.99
CA ASP A 45 -5.45 7.33 3.41
C ASP A 45 -5.73 6.09 4.26
N MET A 46 -6.74 5.31 3.89
CA MET A 46 -7.05 4.11 4.65
C MET A 46 -5.92 3.09 4.58
N VAL A 47 -5.34 2.92 3.40
CA VAL A 47 -4.26 1.97 3.26
C VAL A 47 -3.04 2.45 4.03
N ILE A 48 -2.74 3.74 3.95
CA ILE A 48 -1.61 4.27 4.69
C ILE A 48 -1.83 4.11 6.18
N GLY A 49 -3.07 4.29 6.64
CA GLY A 49 -3.39 4.03 8.04
C GLY A 49 -3.10 2.60 8.44
N GLN A 50 -3.40 1.64 7.56
CA GLN A 50 -3.09 0.24 7.84
C GLN A 50 -1.59 0.01 7.93
N LEU A 51 -0.82 0.71 7.11
CA LEU A 51 0.63 0.60 7.19
C LEU A 51 1.15 1.13 8.52
N LYS A 52 0.55 2.22 9.01
CA LYS A 52 1.00 2.82 10.25
C LYS A 52 0.76 1.90 11.44
N VAL A 53 -0.32 1.13 11.44
CA VAL A 53 -0.62 0.22 12.52
C VAL A 53 -0.18 -1.20 12.21
N ARG A 54 0.55 -1.37 11.12
CA ARG A 54 1.13 -2.64 10.72
C ARG A 54 0.09 -3.71 10.40
N GLU A 55 -1.09 -3.31 10.03
CA GLU A 55 -2.06 -4.25 9.48
C GLU A 55 -1.76 -4.58 8.04
N ALA A 56 -0.94 -3.76 7.40
CA ALA A 56 -0.46 -4.02 6.07
C ALA A 56 1.03 -3.69 6.04
N VAL A 57 1.75 -4.33 5.14
CA VAL A 57 3.17 -4.08 5.00
C VAL A 57 3.50 -3.99 3.52
N ILE A 58 4.58 -3.29 3.23
CA ILE A 58 5.08 -3.19 1.86
C ILE A 58 6.23 -4.18 1.74
N THR A 59 6.21 -4.99 0.72
CA THR A 59 7.27 -5.94 0.51
C THR A 59 7.91 -5.71 -0.85
N TRP A 60 9.16 -6.03 -0.93
CA TRP A 60 9.92 -5.93 -2.15
C TRP A 60 10.36 -7.33 -2.54
N ASP A 61 10.10 -7.71 -3.77
CA ASP A 61 10.49 -9.02 -4.26
C ASP A 61 11.96 -8.96 -4.65
N ARG A 62 12.78 -9.70 -3.93
CA ARG A 62 14.21 -9.68 -4.16
C ARG A 62 14.63 -10.45 -5.40
N TYR A 63 13.75 -11.22 -5.92
CA TYR A 63 14.08 -12.13 -7.00
C TYR A 63 14.31 -11.40 -8.33
#